data_4c521dbe03b711e1cd3bfbd17cf7997d
#
_entry.id   4c521dbe03b711e1cd3bfbd17cf7997d
#
_cell.length_a   1.000
_cell.length_b   1.000
_cell.length_c   1.000
_cell.angle_alpha   90.00
_cell.angle_beta   90.00
_cell.angle_gamma   90.00
#
_symmetry.space_group_name_H-M   'P 1'
#
loop_
_entity.id
_entity.type
_entity.pdbx_description
1 polymer ?
#
loop_
_entity_poly.entity_id
_entity_poly.type
_entity_poly.pdbx_seq_one_letter_code
_entity_poly.pdbx_strand_id
1 'polypeptide(L)'
;LIEIFYTLLFIGLIFSVLLVFVPIPTITRWVNPYTLIAIFISSIYLFYKFGHQHVEYSSDGEVLNIKTQDAFWVKYFPQTRRIVDFPKSKLISYKVKNSLLNKKLELYVTSRRTQSGFKKLSFNITYLNKSEISDLKRSLNKIVKRNADIKTSQLEEVN
;
A
#
# COMPACT_ATOMS: atom_id res chain seq x y z
N LEU A 1 -12.20 -10.93 8.12
CA LEU A 1 -11.21 -12.03 8.19
C LEU A 1 -9.86 -11.53 8.76
N ILE A 2 -9.35 -10.38 8.32
CA ILE A 2 -8.09 -9.78 8.78
C ILE A 2 -8.17 -9.32 10.23
N GLU A 3 -9.27 -8.66 10.62
CA GLU A 3 -9.49 -8.24 12.00
C GLU A 3 -9.44 -9.45 12.98
N ILE A 4 -10.09 -10.55 12.59
CA ILE A 4 -10.06 -11.78 13.38
C ILE A 4 -8.62 -12.31 13.52
N PHE A 5 -7.85 -12.26 12.45
CA PHE A 5 -6.46 -12.72 12.45
C PHE A 5 -5.57 -11.90 13.38
N TYR A 6 -5.64 -10.56 13.31
CA TYR A 6 -4.93 -9.69 14.25
C TYR A 6 -5.37 -9.91 15.70
N THR A 7 -6.68 -10.06 15.92
CA THR A 7 -7.20 -10.36 17.26
C THR A 7 -6.61 -11.64 17.83
N LEU A 8 -6.54 -12.70 17.01
CA LEU A 8 -5.93 -13.97 17.42
C LEU A 8 -4.43 -13.83 17.72
N LEU A 9 -3.69 -13.05 16.92
CA LEU A 9 -2.27 -12.77 17.17
C LEU A 9 -2.06 -12.02 18.49
N PHE A 10 -2.89 -11.01 18.79
CA PHE A 10 -2.82 -10.28 20.05
C PHE A 10 -3.20 -11.15 21.26
N ILE A 11 -4.24 -11.96 21.13
CA ILE A 11 -4.61 -12.92 22.19
C ILE A 11 -3.46 -13.92 22.43
N GLY A 12 -2.86 -14.46 21.37
CA GLY A 12 -1.71 -15.35 21.46
C GLY A 12 -0.49 -14.69 22.13
N LEU A 13 -0.25 -13.43 21.82
CA LEU A 13 0.83 -12.65 22.44
C LEU A 13 0.57 -12.47 23.95
N ILE A 14 -0.64 -12.04 24.33
CA ILE A 14 -1.03 -11.87 25.74
C ILE A 14 -0.90 -13.20 26.48
N PHE A 15 -1.38 -14.29 25.90
CA PHE A 15 -1.26 -15.63 26.49
C PHE A 15 0.21 -16.03 26.67
N SER A 16 1.08 -15.75 25.71
CA SER A 16 2.52 -16.04 25.79
C SER A 16 3.21 -15.27 26.92
N VAL A 17 2.80 -14.00 27.12
CA VAL A 17 3.29 -13.16 28.21
C VAL A 17 2.81 -13.72 29.56
N LEU A 18 1.56 -14.13 29.67
CA LEU A 18 1.01 -14.74 30.89
C LEU A 18 1.76 -16.03 31.27
N LEU A 19 2.18 -16.85 30.29
CA LEU A 19 2.98 -18.06 30.54
C LEU A 19 4.35 -17.78 31.14
N VAL A 20 4.90 -16.57 30.98
CA VAL A 20 6.15 -16.16 31.64
C VAL A 20 5.93 -15.95 33.13
N PHE A 21 4.80 -15.36 33.53
CA PHE A 21 4.48 -15.07 34.93
C PHE A 21 3.84 -16.26 35.66
N VAL A 22 3.03 -17.04 34.95
CA VAL A 22 2.32 -18.22 35.47
C VAL A 22 2.66 -19.41 34.58
N PRO A 23 3.80 -20.07 34.81
CA PRO A 23 4.24 -21.18 33.97
C PRO A 23 3.33 -22.39 34.15
N ILE A 24 2.69 -22.83 33.08
CA ILE A 24 1.91 -24.07 33.04
C ILE A 24 2.89 -25.18 32.62
N PRO A 25 3.24 -26.13 33.53
CA PRO A 25 4.30 -27.12 33.28
C PRO A 25 4.08 -27.96 32.01
N THR A 26 2.82 -28.26 31.71
CA THR A 26 2.45 -29.03 30.51
C THR A 26 2.81 -28.33 29.23
N ILE A 27 2.70 -27.00 29.17
CA ILE A 27 2.96 -26.18 27.98
C ILE A 27 4.42 -25.78 27.94
N THR A 28 4.95 -25.26 29.07
CA THR A 28 6.33 -24.72 29.13
C THR A 28 7.39 -25.80 28.96
N ARG A 29 7.05 -27.07 29.17
CA ARG A 29 7.93 -28.23 28.90
C ARG A 29 8.21 -28.40 27.41
N TRP A 30 7.23 -28.08 26.54
CA TRP A 30 7.32 -28.27 25.10
C TRP A 30 7.72 -27.01 24.35
N VAL A 31 7.31 -25.84 24.84
CA VAL A 31 7.52 -24.58 24.16
C VAL A 31 7.99 -23.51 25.14
N ASN A 32 9.13 -22.92 24.86
CA ASN A 32 9.64 -21.80 25.64
C ASN A 32 8.76 -20.55 25.43
N PRO A 33 8.19 -19.95 26.51
CA PRO A 33 7.34 -18.75 26.38
C PRO A 33 8.01 -17.59 25.65
N TYR A 34 9.30 -17.38 25.83
CA TYR A 34 10.05 -16.31 25.15
C TYR A 34 10.11 -16.51 23.63
N THR A 35 10.22 -17.75 23.17
CA THR A 35 10.19 -18.04 21.72
C THR A 35 8.79 -17.79 21.13
N LEU A 36 7.72 -18.09 21.88
CA LEU A 36 6.35 -17.76 21.47
C LEU A 36 6.16 -16.24 21.32
N ILE A 37 6.60 -15.46 22.31
CA ILE A 37 6.54 -14.01 22.26
C ILE A 37 7.26 -13.48 21.01
N ALA A 38 8.48 -13.96 20.73
CA ALA A 38 9.25 -13.57 19.55
C ALA A 38 8.51 -13.90 18.24
N ILE A 39 7.89 -15.08 18.16
CA ILE A 39 7.11 -15.50 16.98
C ILE A 39 5.90 -14.58 16.78
N PHE A 40 5.12 -14.28 17.84
CA PHE A 40 3.95 -13.41 17.73
C PHE A 40 4.32 -11.98 17.38
N ILE A 41 5.35 -11.41 18.00
CA ILE A 41 5.86 -10.06 17.66
C ILE A 41 6.34 -10.01 16.21
N SER A 42 7.12 -11.00 15.78
CA SER A 42 7.61 -11.09 14.39
C SER A 42 6.45 -11.21 13.40
N SER A 43 5.44 -11.99 13.72
CA SER A 43 4.25 -12.16 12.90
C SER A 43 3.46 -10.84 12.79
N ILE A 44 3.21 -10.16 13.91
CA ILE A 44 2.53 -8.85 13.91
C ILE A 44 3.33 -7.83 13.07
N TYR A 45 4.66 -7.80 13.23
CA TYR A 45 5.53 -6.91 12.44
C TYR A 45 5.49 -7.22 10.94
N LEU A 46 5.54 -8.51 10.56
CA LEU A 46 5.43 -8.92 9.16
C LEU A 46 4.08 -8.52 8.58
N PHE A 47 2.99 -8.78 9.29
CA PHE A 47 1.65 -8.37 8.86
C PHE A 47 1.50 -6.86 8.79
N TYR A 48 2.07 -6.10 9.72
CA TYR A 48 2.12 -4.64 9.64
C TYR A 48 2.89 -4.17 8.39
N LYS A 49 4.04 -4.76 8.12
CA LYS A 49 4.91 -4.36 6.99
C LYS A 49 4.33 -4.76 5.62
N PHE A 50 3.74 -5.94 5.54
CA PHE A 50 3.10 -6.45 4.33
C PHE A 50 1.60 -6.16 4.29
N GLY A 51 1.09 -5.42 5.27
CA GLY A 51 -0.30 -5.21 5.62
C GLY A 51 -1.24 -4.92 4.46
N HIS A 52 -2.48 -5.19 4.70
CA HIS A 52 -3.63 -4.99 3.82
C HIS A 52 -3.88 -3.50 3.55
N GLN A 53 -3.12 -2.94 2.61
CA GLN A 53 -3.44 -1.61 2.11
C GLN A 53 -4.57 -1.74 1.11
N HIS A 54 -5.73 -1.22 1.47
CA HIS A 54 -6.82 -1.02 0.54
C HIS A 54 -6.51 0.22 -0.29
N VAL A 55 -6.48 0.05 -1.61
CA VAL A 55 -6.22 1.13 -2.56
C VAL A 55 -7.51 1.42 -3.31
N GLU A 56 -8.05 2.61 -3.11
CA GLU A 56 -9.14 3.15 -3.92
C GLU A 56 -8.55 4.07 -4.98
N TYR A 57 -8.88 3.79 -6.23
CA TYR A 57 -8.50 4.58 -7.37
C TYR A 57 -9.74 5.19 -8.02
N SER A 58 -9.77 6.50 -8.13
CA SER A 58 -10.79 7.20 -8.90
C SER A 58 -10.12 8.13 -9.91
N SER A 59 -10.62 8.07 -11.13
CA SER A 59 -10.21 8.93 -12.23
C SER A 59 -11.38 9.74 -12.79
N ASP A 60 -12.31 10.15 -11.94
CA ASP A 60 -13.45 10.95 -12.32
C ASP A 60 -13.04 12.43 -12.51
N GLY A 61 -13.59 13.08 -13.50
CA GLY A 61 -13.25 14.47 -13.84
C GLY A 61 -11.78 14.64 -14.28
N GLU A 62 -11.17 15.79 -13.94
CA GLU A 62 -9.80 16.18 -14.34
C GLU A 62 -8.74 15.83 -13.28
N VAL A 63 -9.15 15.28 -12.14
CA VAL A 63 -8.28 14.94 -11.02
C VAL A 63 -8.15 13.42 -10.91
N LEU A 64 -6.95 12.97 -10.61
CA LEU A 64 -6.65 11.59 -10.27
C LEU A 64 -6.52 11.50 -8.75
N ASN A 65 -7.40 10.71 -8.15
CA ASN A 65 -7.47 10.53 -6.70
C ASN A 65 -7.04 9.09 -6.38
N ILE A 66 -6.05 8.96 -5.52
CA ILE A 66 -5.59 7.67 -5.00
C ILE A 66 -5.63 7.73 -3.49
N LYS A 67 -6.50 6.93 -2.90
CA LYS A 67 -6.60 6.76 -1.46
C LYS A 67 -5.97 5.43 -1.09
N THR A 68 -5.07 5.48 -0.15
CA THR A 68 -4.46 4.28 0.43
C THR A 68 -4.74 4.27 1.91
N GLN A 69 -5.34 3.22 2.39
CA GLN A 69 -5.63 3.04 3.81
C GLN A 69 -5.30 1.60 4.21
N ASP A 70 -4.76 1.44 5.41
CA ASP A 70 -4.60 0.14 6.01
C ASP A 70 -5.95 -0.27 6.63
N ALA A 71 -6.47 -1.42 6.22
CA ALA A 71 -7.81 -1.87 6.61
C ALA A 71 -7.98 -2.07 8.13
N PHE A 72 -6.91 -2.42 8.84
CA PHE A 72 -6.94 -2.64 10.28
C PHE A 72 -6.58 -1.37 11.06
N TRP A 73 -5.43 -0.74 10.71
CA TRP A 73 -4.90 0.38 11.48
C TRP A 73 -5.68 1.67 11.32
N VAL A 74 -6.34 1.88 10.17
CA VAL A 74 -7.17 3.08 9.93
C VAL A 74 -8.30 3.24 10.96
N LYS A 75 -8.81 2.12 11.50
CA LYS A 75 -9.86 2.14 12.52
C LYS A 75 -9.38 2.72 13.86
N TYR A 76 -8.13 2.44 14.22
CA TYR A 76 -7.53 2.88 15.48
C TYR A 76 -6.65 4.14 15.30
N PHE A 77 -6.05 4.30 14.12
CA PHE A 77 -5.16 5.40 13.76
C PHE A 77 -5.57 6.01 12.41
N PRO A 78 -6.58 6.88 12.37
CA PRO A 78 -7.07 7.49 11.12
C PRO A 78 -5.99 8.25 10.35
N GLN A 79 -4.92 8.67 11.02
CA GLN A 79 -3.77 9.36 10.43
C GLN A 79 -2.96 8.48 9.44
N THR A 80 -3.15 7.16 9.45
CA THR A 80 -2.48 6.25 8.50
C THR A 80 -3.10 6.29 7.10
N ARG A 81 -4.25 6.97 6.95
CA ARG A 81 -4.89 7.20 5.66
C ARG A 81 -4.08 8.19 4.84
N ARG A 82 -3.62 7.74 3.69
CA ARG A 82 -2.92 8.59 2.72
C ARG A 82 -3.81 8.87 1.53
N ILE A 83 -4.12 10.15 1.32
CA ILE A 83 -4.87 10.62 0.15
C ILE A 83 -3.89 11.40 -0.71
N VAL A 84 -3.85 11.09 -1.98
CA VAL A 84 -3.01 11.78 -2.96
C VAL A 84 -3.88 12.16 -4.14
N ASP A 85 -4.06 13.47 -4.30
CA ASP A 85 -4.82 14.07 -5.38
C ASP A 85 -3.89 14.90 -6.26
N PHE A 86 -3.99 14.72 -7.56
CA PHE A 86 -3.26 15.54 -8.52
C PHE A 86 -3.99 15.60 -9.87
N PRO A 87 -3.85 16.71 -10.61
CA PRO A 87 -4.43 16.83 -11.95
C PRO A 87 -3.89 15.74 -12.90
N LYS A 88 -4.75 15.15 -13.70
CA LYS A 88 -4.38 14.13 -14.69
C LYS A 88 -3.30 14.63 -15.65
N SER A 89 -3.32 15.91 -16.01
CA SER A 89 -2.33 16.56 -16.89
C SER A 89 -0.90 16.51 -16.34
N LYS A 90 -0.72 16.33 -15.02
CA LYS A 90 0.61 16.20 -14.41
C LYS A 90 1.19 14.79 -14.46
N LEU A 91 0.42 13.77 -14.83
CA LEU A 91 0.91 12.39 -14.94
C LEU A 91 1.79 12.24 -16.17
N ILE A 92 3.08 11.96 -15.97
CA ILE A 92 4.07 11.75 -17.04
C ILE A 92 4.07 10.28 -17.46
N SER A 93 4.23 9.40 -16.49
CA SER A 93 4.33 7.95 -16.73
C SER A 93 3.99 7.17 -15.48
N TYR A 94 3.81 5.87 -15.65
CA TYR A 94 3.64 4.95 -14.52
C TYR A 94 4.41 3.66 -14.75
N LYS A 95 4.73 2.96 -13.67
CA LYS A 95 5.36 1.65 -13.69
C LYS A 95 4.75 0.74 -12.63
N VAL A 96 4.41 -0.48 -13.02
CA VAL A 96 3.99 -1.52 -12.07
C VAL A 96 5.18 -2.45 -11.86
N LYS A 97 5.69 -2.48 -10.63
CA LYS A 97 6.77 -3.38 -10.22
C LYS A 97 6.17 -4.57 -9.47
N ASN A 98 6.47 -5.76 -9.95
CA ASN A 98 6.15 -7.01 -9.26
C ASN A 98 7.40 -7.48 -8.52
N SER A 99 7.29 -7.67 -7.23
CA SER A 99 8.28 -8.36 -6.40
C SER A 99 7.67 -9.66 -5.89
N LEU A 100 8.49 -10.58 -5.36
CA LEU A 100 8.04 -11.88 -4.83
C LEU A 100 6.89 -11.77 -3.84
N LEU A 101 6.89 -10.74 -2.97
CA LEU A 101 5.95 -10.58 -1.88
C LEU A 101 5.01 -9.37 -2.04
N ASN A 102 5.31 -8.45 -2.96
CA ASN A 102 4.48 -7.25 -3.12
C ASN A 102 4.47 -6.72 -4.54
N LYS A 103 3.35 -6.08 -4.90
CA LYS A 103 3.18 -5.34 -6.15
C LYS A 103 3.10 -3.86 -5.83
N LYS A 104 3.89 -3.04 -6.53
CA LYS A 104 3.94 -1.59 -6.32
C LYS A 104 3.58 -0.86 -7.61
N LEU A 105 2.71 0.12 -7.49
CA LEU A 105 2.44 1.11 -8.52
C LEU A 105 3.32 2.33 -8.26
N GLU A 106 4.17 2.69 -9.22
CA GLU A 106 4.97 3.92 -9.21
C GLU A 106 4.38 4.88 -10.23
N LEU A 107 4.03 6.07 -9.80
CA LEU A 107 3.55 7.16 -10.65
C LEU A 107 4.60 8.27 -10.69
N TYR A 108 4.87 8.78 -11.86
CA TYR A 108 5.78 9.91 -12.08
C TYR A 108 4.94 11.12 -12.47
N VAL A 109 4.94 12.11 -11.59
CA VAL A 109 4.09 13.31 -11.70
C VAL A 109 4.96 14.54 -11.82
N THR A 110 4.65 15.44 -12.75
CA THR A 110 5.36 16.73 -12.90
C THR A 110 5.36 17.51 -11.59
N SER A 111 6.52 17.99 -11.16
CA SER A 111 6.69 18.77 -9.93
C SER A 111 7.70 19.88 -10.16
N ARG A 112 7.26 21.13 -9.97
CA ARG A 112 8.16 22.30 -10.04
C ARG A 112 9.09 22.43 -8.81
N ARG A 113 8.80 21.67 -7.74
CA ARG A 113 9.57 21.73 -6.48
C ARG A 113 10.77 20.78 -6.45
N THR A 114 10.91 19.92 -7.43
CA THR A 114 11.95 18.89 -7.48
C THR A 114 12.94 19.23 -8.55
N GLN A 115 14.24 19.15 -8.29
CA GLN A 115 15.30 19.40 -9.28
C GLN A 115 15.17 18.53 -10.56
N SER A 116 14.65 17.31 -10.41
CA SER A 116 14.39 16.40 -11.53
C SER A 116 13.16 16.75 -12.37
N GLY A 117 12.37 17.79 -11.99
CA GLY A 117 11.14 18.16 -12.67
C GLY A 117 9.96 17.23 -12.44
N PHE A 118 10.14 16.11 -11.74
CA PHE A 118 9.08 15.14 -11.41
C PHE A 118 9.18 14.63 -9.99
N LYS A 119 8.03 14.22 -9.44
CA LYS A 119 7.89 13.55 -8.15
C LYS A 119 7.45 12.12 -8.38
N LYS A 120 8.12 11.18 -7.75
CA LYS A 120 7.74 9.78 -7.72
C LYS A 120 6.79 9.50 -6.56
N LEU A 121 5.61 8.94 -6.85
CA LEU A 121 4.64 8.45 -5.89
C LEU A 121 4.60 6.93 -5.98
N SER A 122 4.65 6.25 -4.84
CA SER A 122 4.63 4.79 -4.79
C SER A 122 3.47 4.31 -3.92
N PHE A 123 2.69 3.37 -4.44
CA PHE A 123 1.53 2.76 -3.79
C PHE A 123 1.68 1.23 -3.80
N ASN A 124 1.31 0.60 -2.70
CA ASN A 124 1.27 -0.86 -2.62
C ASN A 124 -0.07 -1.34 -3.20
N ILE A 125 -0.02 -2.13 -4.25
CA ILE A 125 -1.20 -2.68 -4.95
C ILE A 125 -1.24 -4.21 -4.88
N THR A 126 -0.61 -4.81 -3.90
CA THR A 126 -0.48 -6.28 -3.77
C THR A 126 -1.83 -6.98 -3.72
N TYR A 127 -2.81 -6.34 -3.08
CA TYR A 127 -4.13 -6.92 -2.82
C TYR A 127 -5.18 -6.61 -3.90
N LEU A 128 -4.84 -5.79 -4.89
CA LEU A 128 -5.67 -5.65 -6.08
C LEU A 128 -5.67 -6.95 -6.89
N ASN A 129 -6.85 -7.36 -7.29
CA ASN A 129 -7.00 -8.55 -8.14
C ASN A 129 -6.51 -8.28 -9.57
N LYS A 130 -6.40 -9.31 -10.40
CA LYS A 130 -5.87 -9.18 -11.77
C LYS A 130 -6.73 -8.27 -12.64
N SER A 131 -8.05 -8.30 -12.48
CA SER A 131 -8.98 -7.44 -13.21
C SER A 131 -8.78 -5.97 -12.82
N GLU A 132 -8.77 -5.66 -11.53
CA GLU A 132 -8.54 -4.30 -11.01
C GLU A 132 -7.21 -3.72 -11.46
N ILE A 133 -6.13 -4.54 -11.47
CA ILE A 133 -4.82 -4.11 -11.99
C ILE A 133 -4.89 -3.83 -13.50
N SER A 134 -5.64 -4.64 -14.26
CA SER A 134 -5.82 -4.43 -15.69
C SER A 134 -6.57 -3.13 -15.98
N ASP A 135 -7.65 -2.89 -15.26
CA ASP A 135 -8.47 -1.67 -15.40
C ASP A 135 -7.70 -0.43 -14.99
N LEU A 136 -6.95 -0.51 -13.89
CA LEU A 136 -6.02 0.54 -13.45
C LEU A 136 -4.99 0.88 -14.54
N LYS A 137 -4.35 -0.15 -15.12
CA LYS A 137 -3.37 0.05 -16.20
C LYS A 137 -4.01 0.67 -17.43
N ARG A 138 -5.22 0.20 -17.82
CA ARG A 138 -5.96 0.75 -18.97
C ARG A 138 -6.28 2.24 -18.76
N SER A 139 -6.76 2.60 -17.59
CA SER A 139 -7.07 3.99 -17.23
C SER A 139 -5.83 4.87 -17.24
N LEU A 140 -4.73 4.44 -16.60
CA LEU A 140 -3.46 5.18 -16.57
C LEU A 140 -2.84 5.33 -17.96
N ASN A 141 -2.88 4.28 -18.81
CA ASN A 141 -2.40 4.35 -20.19
C ASN A 141 -3.16 5.40 -21.01
N LYS A 142 -4.49 5.47 -20.86
CA LYS A 142 -5.32 6.46 -21.53
C LYS A 142 -4.91 7.89 -21.17
N ILE A 143 -4.65 8.12 -19.87
CA ILE A 143 -4.22 9.44 -19.38
C ILE A 143 -2.83 9.80 -19.91
N VAL A 144 -1.86 8.88 -19.82
CA VAL A 144 -0.48 9.12 -20.28
C VAL A 144 -0.45 9.40 -21.79
N LYS A 145 -1.19 8.63 -22.60
CA LYS A 145 -1.31 8.88 -24.04
C LYS A 145 -1.87 10.27 -24.32
N ARG A 146 -3.01 10.62 -23.72
CA ARG A 146 -3.62 11.95 -23.89
C ARG A 146 -2.64 13.08 -23.54
N ASN A 147 -1.89 12.93 -22.45
CA ASN A 147 -0.92 13.94 -22.04
C ASN A 147 0.28 14.05 -23.02
N ALA A 148 0.70 12.93 -23.61
CA ALA A 148 1.75 12.93 -24.63
C ALA A 148 1.28 13.63 -25.92
N ASP A 149 0.06 13.32 -26.38
CA ASP A 149 -0.53 13.91 -27.60
C ASP A 149 -0.67 15.44 -27.43
N ILE A 150 -1.18 15.92 -26.30
CA ILE A 150 -1.30 17.36 -26.01
C ILE A 150 0.08 18.05 -26.04
N LYS A 151 1.10 17.40 -25.46
CA LYS A 151 2.46 17.96 -25.44
C LYS A 151 3.06 18.05 -26.84
N THR A 152 2.81 17.07 -27.70
CA THR A 152 3.30 17.06 -29.10
C THR A 152 2.62 18.17 -29.89
N SER A 153 1.29 18.32 -29.79
CA SER A 153 0.55 19.39 -30.47
C SER A 153 1.03 20.79 -30.06
N GLN A 154 1.34 21.01 -28.80
CA GLN A 154 1.86 22.30 -28.32
C GLN A 154 3.28 22.62 -28.87
N LEU A 155 4.09 21.60 -29.15
CA LEU A 155 5.41 21.77 -29.73
C LEU A 155 5.34 22.07 -31.24
N GLU A 156 4.32 21.56 -31.93
CA GLU A 156 4.08 21.81 -33.37
C GLU A 156 3.51 23.21 -33.62
N GLU A 157 2.73 23.76 -32.67
CA GLU A 157 2.19 25.13 -32.78
C GLU A 157 3.24 26.24 -32.52
N VAL A 158 4.37 25.93 -31.92
CA VAL A 158 5.43 26.89 -31.54
C VAL A 158 6.55 26.95 -32.58
N ASN A 159 6.60 25.99 -33.54
CA ASN A 159 7.55 25.96 -34.66
C ASN A 159 6.91 26.46 -35.95
#